data_be8a04eb6a86f5e2cfd531ea122741fc
#
_entry.id   be8a04eb6a86f5e2cfd531ea122741fc
#
_cell.length_a   1.000
_cell.length_b   1.000
_cell.length_c   1.000
_cell.angle_alpha   90.00
_cell.angle_beta   90.00
_cell.angle_gamma   90.00
#
_symmetry.space_group_name_H-M   'P 1'
#
loop_
_entity.id
_entity.type
_entity.pdbx_description
1 polymer ?
#
loop_
_entity_poly.entity_id
_entity_poly.type
_entity_poly.pdbx_seq_one_letter_code
_entity_poly.pdbx_strand_id
1 'polypeptide(L)'
;VRSRRQRQMWIRDSNNYIRQQIEKGFAAYIYDFKYPDLSIIAYNQLLKNKDKYAKPVGFYVINFDDPRYSHRCNPLNPSFLSDIADAYESAYVIMLNLNKSWIQKQGDFFVESPIVLFAAVIWYLKIYENGKFCTFPHAIELLNKPYSDLFTILTSYRELENYLSPFMDAWKGGAMEQLQGQIASAKIPLSRLISPALYWIMTGDDFTLDINNPEEPKVLCVGNNPDRQNIYSCALGLYNARIVKMVNRKGRLKCSILVDEVPTLYFKGLDTLIATARSNKVAVCLGAQDFSQLIRDYGDKEARVIQNTIGTVSY
;
A
#
# COMPACT_ATOMS: atom_id res chain seq x y z
N VAL A 1 -24.04 -6.91 -21.63
CA VAL A 1 -25.02 -5.82 -21.38
C VAL A 1 -25.13 -5.53 -19.89
N ARG A 2 -25.19 -6.55 -19.00
CA ARG A 2 -25.27 -6.34 -17.54
C ARG A 2 -24.01 -5.62 -16.96
N SER A 3 -22.81 -6.02 -17.38
CA SER A 3 -21.56 -5.43 -16.86
C SER A 3 -21.38 -3.93 -17.20
N ARG A 4 -21.87 -3.50 -18.37
CA ARG A 4 -21.81 -2.10 -18.80
C ARG A 4 -22.74 -1.18 -17.98
N ARG A 5 -23.96 -1.67 -17.68
CA ARG A 5 -24.91 -0.94 -16.81
C ARG A 5 -24.43 -0.85 -15.36
N GLN A 6 -23.98 -1.96 -14.79
CA GLN A 6 -23.45 -2.00 -13.41
C GLN A 6 -22.27 -1.03 -13.25
N ARG A 7 -21.36 -1.00 -14.22
CA ARG A 7 -20.23 -0.08 -14.23
C ARG A 7 -20.65 1.40 -14.33
N GLN A 8 -21.63 1.72 -15.15
CA GLN A 8 -22.16 3.08 -15.25
C GLN A 8 -22.85 3.53 -13.96
N MET A 9 -23.54 2.62 -13.27
CA MET A 9 -24.13 2.87 -11.96
C MET A 9 -23.03 3.12 -10.92
N TRP A 10 -22.01 2.27 -10.84
CA TRP A 10 -20.88 2.43 -9.93
C TRP A 10 -20.16 3.78 -10.12
N ILE A 11 -19.84 4.16 -11.35
CA ILE A 11 -19.23 5.48 -11.62
C ILE A 11 -20.11 6.61 -11.11
N ARG A 12 -21.41 6.54 -11.34
CA ARG A 12 -22.36 7.56 -10.86
C ARG A 12 -22.41 7.61 -9.32
N ASP A 13 -22.43 6.47 -8.67
CA ASP A 13 -22.49 6.38 -7.21
C ASP A 13 -21.18 6.84 -6.56
N SER A 14 -20.04 6.45 -7.13
CA SER A 14 -18.72 6.92 -6.70
C SER A 14 -18.58 8.43 -6.85
N ASN A 15 -19.07 9.00 -7.94
CA ASN A 15 -19.08 10.45 -8.17
C ASN A 15 -19.93 11.19 -7.13
N ASN A 16 -21.11 10.67 -6.82
CA ASN A 16 -21.98 11.22 -5.79
C ASN A 16 -21.34 11.10 -4.40
N TYR A 17 -20.67 9.97 -4.12
CA TYR A 17 -19.97 9.77 -2.88
C TYR A 17 -18.81 10.76 -2.72
N ILE A 18 -17.92 10.88 -3.72
CA ILE A 18 -16.80 11.84 -3.72
C ILE A 18 -17.33 13.26 -3.48
N ARG A 19 -18.36 13.68 -4.25
CA ARG A 19 -18.97 14.99 -4.10
C ARG A 19 -19.42 15.24 -2.68
N GLN A 20 -20.25 14.36 -2.12
CA GLN A 20 -20.80 14.51 -0.77
C GLN A 20 -19.73 14.59 0.32
N GLN A 21 -18.65 13.82 0.20
CA GLN A 21 -17.58 13.82 1.22
C GLN A 21 -16.76 15.11 1.15
N ILE A 22 -16.41 15.57 -0.06
CA ILE A 22 -15.65 16.81 -0.24
C ILE A 22 -16.51 18.04 0.13
N GLU A 23 -17.81 18.08 -0.22
CA GLU A 23 -18.75 19.12 0.22
C GLU A 23 -18.88 19.22 1.75
N LYS A 24 -18.65 18.13 2.47
CA LYS A 24 -18.63 18.10 3.93
C LYS A 24 -17.26 18.42 4.55
N GLY A 25 -16.26 18.76 3.74
CA GLY A 25 -14.91 19.07 4.19
C GLY A 25 -14.11 17.86 4.73
N PHE A 26 -14.37 16.66 4.22
CA PHE A 26 -13.62 15.47 4.63
C PHE A 26 -12.27 15.44 3.91
N ALA A 27 -11.20 15.08 4.63
CA ALA A 27 -10.00 14.56 3.98
C ALA A 27 -10.36 13.29 3.20
N ALA A 28 -9.69 13.02 2.09
CA ALA A 28 -10.09 11.90 1.25
C ALA A 28 -8.90 11.12 0.72
N TYR A 29 -9.02 9.80 0.72
CA TYR A 29 -8.22 8.86 -0.04
C TYR A 29 -9.07 8.24 -1.13
N ILE A 30 -8.60 8.28 -2.37
CA ILE A 30 -9.32 7.76 -3.53
C ILE A 30 -8.35 6.86 -4.31
N TYR A 31 -8.60 5.56 -4.28
CA TYR A 31 -7.96 4.63 -5.19
C TYR A 31 -8.74 4.58 -6.50
N ASP A 32 -8.11 5.07 -7.56
CA ASP A 32 -8.68 5.24 -8.90
C ASP A 32 -8.11 4.16 -9.83
N PHE A 33 -8.85 3.06 -10.00
CA PHE A 33 -8.40 1.89 -10.77
C PHE A 33 -8.20 2.20 -12.26
N LYS A 34 -8.95 3.16 -12.77
CA LYS A 34 -8.84 3.65 -14.15
C LYS A 34 -8.48 5.11 -14.19
N TYR A 35 -7.37 5.43 -13.56
CA TYR A 35 -6.88 6.79 -13.54
C TYR A 35 -6.91 7.43 -14.94
N PRO A 36 -7.40 8.69 -15.09
CA PRO A 36 -7.74 9.63 -14.02
C PRO A 36 -9.25 9.85 -13.77
N ASP A 37 -10.11 8.87 -14.00
CA ASP A 37 -11.56 9.02 -14.01
C ASP A 37 -12.12 9.65 -12.71
N LEU A 38 -11.80 9.08 -11.56
CA LEU A 38 -12.26 9.58 -10.27
C LEU A 38 -11.42 10.75 -9.75
N SER A 39 -10.15 10.79 -10.10
CA SER A 39 -9.22 11.83 -9.67
C SER A 39 -9.58 13.20 -10.22
N ILE A 40 -10.01 13.29 -11.47
CA ILE A 40 -10.52 14.54 -12.08
C ILE A 40 -11.76 15.04 -11.34
N ILE A 41 -12.66 14.14 -10.98
CA ILE A 41 -13.89 14.49 -10.25
C ILE A 41 -13.54 15.04 -8.87
N ALA A 42 -12.65 14.34 -8.15
CA ALA A 42 -12.20 14.78 -6.83
C ALA A 42 -11.54 16.15 -6.88
N TYR A 43 -10.67 16.40 -7.85
CA TYR A 43 -10.03 17.70 -8.04
C TYR A 43 -11.04 18.81 -8.29
N ASN A 44 -11.97 18.60 -9.22
CA ASN A 44 -13.00 19.59 -9.54
C ASN A 44 -13.94 19.87 -8.36
N GLN A 45 -14.30 18.85 -7.58
CA GLN A 45 -15.10 19.02 -6.37
C GLN A 45 -14.31 19.78 -5.30
N LEU A 46 -13.02 19.49 -5.14
CA LEU A 46 -12.18 20.21 -4.20
C LEU A 46 -12.06 21.69 -4.54
N LEU A 47 -11.87 22.03 -5.83
CA LEU A 47 -11.81 23.44 -6.29
C LEU A 47 -13.07 24.21 -5.92
N LYS A 48 -14.25 23.57 -6.00
CA LYS A 48 -15.55 24.19 -5.68
C LYS A 48 -15.80 24.35 -4.18
N ASN A 49 -15.14 23.54 -3.35
CA ASN A 49 -15.47 23.39 -1.94
C ASN A 49 -14.27 23.66 -1.00
N LYS A 50 -13.26 24.41 -1.45
CA LYS A 50 -12.08 24.74 -0.63
C LYS A 50 -12.45 25.46 0.67
N ASP A 51 -13.51 26.25 0.65
CA ASP A 51 -14.06 26.99 1.79
C ASP A 51 -14.67 26.10 2.88
N LYS A 52 -14.91 24.83 2.60
CA LYS A 52 -15.44 23.85 3.59
C LYS A 52 -14.38 23.30 4.54
N TYR A 53 -13.11 23.58 4.29
CA TYR A 53 -11.99 23.13 5.11
C TYR A 53 -11.53 24.27 6.02
N ALA A 54 -11.33 23.95 7.29
CA ALA A 54 -10.86 24.94 8.28
C ALA A 54 -9.41 25.38 8.05
N LYS A 55 -8.62 24.57 7.36
CA LYS A 55 -7.23 24.84 6.96
C LYS A 55 -7.11 24.64 5.44
N PRO A 56 -6.10 25.24 4.79
CA PRO A 56 -5.85 24.98 3.38
C PRO A 56 -5.67 23.49 3.12
N VAL A 57 -6.48 22.96 2.19
CA VAL A 57 -6.45 21.53 1.83
C VAL A 57 -5.55 21.31 0.63
N GLY A 58 -4.63 20.35 0.74
CA GLY A 58 -3.75 19.91 -0.34
C GLY A 58 -4.43 18.88 -1.24
N PHE A 59 -4.14 18.93 -2.55
CA PHE A 59 -4.53 17.90 -3.50
C PHE A 59 -3.28 17.20 -4.03
N TYR A 60 -3.21 15.88 -3.85
CA TYR A 60 -2.04 15.08 -4.24
C TYR A 60 -2.45 13.89 -5.08
N VAL A 61 -1.56 13.49 -5.98
CA VAL A 61 -1.75 12.35 -6.89
C VAL A 61 -0.50 11.49 -6.86
N ILE A 62 -0.68 10.19 -6.80
CA ILE A 62 0.36 9.18 -7.12
C ILE A 62 -0.04 8.52 -8.44
N ASN A 63 0.81 8.66 -9.45
CA ASN A 63 0.62 8.10 -10.79
C ASN A 63 1.94 7.57 -11.33
N PHE A 64 2.09 6.25 -11.42
CA PHE A 64 3.30 5.61 -11.92
C PHE A 64 3.42 5.59 -13.45
N ASP A 65 2.33 5.85 -14.19
CA ASP A 65 2.36 5.86 -15.65
C ASP A 65 3.05 7.10 -16.22
N ASP A 66 2.84 8.25 -15.57
CA ASP A 66 3.47 9.51 -15.98
C ASP A 66 3.93 10.31 -14.75
N PRO A 67 5.22 10.25 -14.41
CA PRO A 67 5.78 10.97 -13.26
C PRO A 67 5.62 12.49 -13.32
N ARG A 68 5.41 13.07 -14.50
CA ARG A 68 5.18 14.52 -14.65
C ARG A 68 3.84 14.96 -14.05
N TYR A 69 2.89 14.04 -13.95
CA TYR A 69 1.58 14.22 -13.35
C TYR A 69 1.42 13.43 -12.05
N SER A 70 2.51 13.28 -11.31
CA SER A 70 2.54 12.61 -10.01
C SER A 70 3.29 13.46 -8.99
N HIS A 71 2.81 13.45 -7.77
CA HIS A 71 3.60 13.86 -6.61
C HIS A 71 4.47 12.69 -6.16
N ARG A 72 5.48 12.99 -5.37
CA ARG A 72 6.44 12.04 -4.85
C ARG A 72 6.16 11.81 -3.37
N CYS A 73 6.17 10.58 -2.95
CA CYS A 73 5.98 10.25 -1.54
C CYS A 73 6.66 8.91 -1.23
N ASN A 74 7.49 8.90 -0.20
CA ASN A 74 8.14 7.69 0.29
C ASN A 74 7.25 6.94 1.29
N PRO A 75 6.65 5.79 0.94
CA PRO A 75 5.80 5.03 1.84
C PRO A 75 6.60 4.25 2.91
N LEU A 76 7.93 4.17 2.76
CA LEU A 76 8.86 3.62 3.77
C LEU A 76 9.59 4.72 4.55
N ASN A 77 9.03 5.94 4.60
CA ASN A 77 9.66 7.01 5.37
C ASN A 77 10.00 6.50 6.78
N PRO A 78 11.24 6.74 7.28
CA PRO A 78 11.72 6.26 8.58
C PRO A 78 10.81 6.58 9.77
N SER A 79 10.05 7.68 9.68
CA SER A 79 9.08 8.06 10.73
C SER A 79 7.91 7.10 10.90
N PHE A 80 7.65 6.25 9.92
CA PHE A 80 6.60 5.23 9.97
C PHE A 80 7.06 3.90 10.57
N LEU A 81 8.37 3.75 10.80
CA LEU A 81 9.01 2.53 11.27
C LEU A 81 9.53 2.77 12.69
N SER A 82 8.72 2.50 13.69
CA SER A 82 9.09 2.63 15.11
C SER A 82 9.76 1.37 15.67
N ASP A 83 9.42 0.22 15.10
CA ASP A 83 9.90 -1.09 15.49
C ASP A 83 10.17 -1.96 14.25
N ILE A 84 10.99 -3.00 14.39
CA ILE A 84 11.26 -3.95 13.30
C ILE A 84 9.98 -4.67 12.82
N ALA A 85 8.98 -4.79 13.68
CA ALA A 85 7.66 -5.30 13.30
C ALA A 85 6.98 -4.43 12.24
N ASP A 86 7.22 -3.11 12.21
CA ASP A 86 6.70 -2.23 11.15
C ASP A 86 7.41 -2.48 9.80
N ALA A 87 8.69 -2.85 9.84
CA ALA A 87 9.44 -3.27 8.65
C ALA A 87 8.92 -4.62 8.14
N TYR A 88 8.68 -5.57 9.05
CA TYR A 88 8.07 -6.87 8.70
C TYR A 88 6.69 -6.69 8.07
N GLU A 89 5.83 -5.87 8.64
CA GLU A 89 4.50 -5.60 8.08
C GLU A 89 4.59 -4.97 6.68
N SER A 90 5.57 -4.09 6.47
CA SER A 90 5.80 -3.48 5.16
C SER A 90 6.24 -4.52 4.12
N ALA A 91 7.22 -5.37 4.49
CA ALA A 91 7.68 -6.48 3.65
C ALA A 91 6.54 -7.45 3.34
N TYR A 92 5.72 -7.79 4.33
CA TYR A 92 4.57 -8.66 4.21
C TYR A 92 3.56 -8.13 3.18
N VAL A 93 3.17 -6.87 3.29
CA VAL A 93 2.22 -6.24 2.35
C VAL A 93 2.77 -6.22 0.92
N ILE A 94 4.06 -5.89 0.77
CA ILE A 94 4.73 -5.86 -0.54
C ILE A 94 4.70 -7.25 -1.16
N MET A 95 5.14 -8.27 -0.43
CA MET A 95 5.25 -9.65 -0.94
C MET A 95 3.89 -10.26 -1.27
N LEU A 96 2.86 -10.05 -0.46
CA LEU A 96 1.52 -10.55 -0.76
C LEU A 96 0.88 -9.87 -1.97
N ASN A 97 1.15 -8.59 -2.20
CA ASN A 97 0.69 -7.91 -3.42
C ASN A 97 1.46 -8.35 -4.67
N LEU A 98 2.72 -8.75 -4.54
CA LEU A 98 3.51 -9.35 -5.63
C LEU A 98 3.01 -10.74 -5.99
N ASN A 99 2.59 -11.51 -5.01
CA ASN A 99 2.09 -12.85 -5.22
C ASN A 99 0.85 -13.13 -4.34
N LYS A 100 -0.32 -12.83 -4.88
CA LYS A 100 -1.60 -13.00 -4.16
C LYS A 100 -1.87 -14.45 -3.71
N SER A 101 -1.26 -15.47 -4.37
CA SER A 101 -1.41 -16.85 -3.93
C SER A 101 -0.83 -17.10 -2.54
N TRP A 102 0.08 -16.24 -2.08
CA TRP A 102 0.69 -16.32 -0.76
C TRP A 102 -0.27 -15.91 0.37
N ILE A 103 -1.32 -15.15 0.06
CA ILE A 103 -2.35 -14.77 1.03
C ILE A 103 -2.98 -16.01 1.70
N GLN A 104 -3.14 -17.10 0.93
CA GLN A 104 -3.72 -18.35 1.43
C GLN A 104 -2.66 -19.33 1.99
N LYS A 105 -1.38 -18.99 1.89
CA LYS A 105 -0.24 -19.83 2.31
C LYS A 105 0.56 -19.19 3.45
N GLN A 106 -0.08 -18.35 4.25
CA GLN A 106 0.56 -17.73 5.41
C GLN A 106 1.05 -18.80 6.39
N GLY A 107 2.27 -18.65 6.91
CA GLY A 107 2.93 -19.63 7.74
C GLY A 107 3.72 -20.69 6.96
N ASP A 108 3.66 -20.72 5.63
CA ASP A 108 4.54 -21.55 4.81
C ASP A 108 5.97 -21.00 4.82
N PHE A 109 6.95 -21.86 4.98
CA PHE A 109 8.35 -21.47 5.05
C PHE A 109 8.85 -20.68 3.83
N PHE A 110 8.40 -21.05 2.62
CA PHE A 110 8.79 -20.35 1.38
C PHE A 110 8.08 -19.02 1.19
N VAL A 111 7.03 -18.76 1.95
CA VAL A 111 6.36 -17.45 2.02
C VAL A 111 7.00 -16.57 3.09
N GLU A 112 7.23 -17.11 4.27
CA GLU A 112 7.75 -16.36 5.41
C GLU A 112 9.23 -15.97 5.24
N SER A 113 10.08 -16.86 4.70
CA SER A 113 11.51 -16.57 4.55
C SER A 113 11.81 -15.32 3.73
N PRO A 114 11.24 -15.11 2.50
CA PRO A 114 11.46 -13.89 1.74
C PRO A 114 10.95 -12.63 2.47
N ILE A 115 9.86 -12.74 3.21
CA ILE A 115 9.30 -11.63 3.99
C ILE A 115 10.25 -11.22 5.10
N VAL A 116 10.78 -12.18 5.86
CA VAL A 116 11.73 -11.95 6.96
C VAL A 116 13.02 -11.31 6.43
N LEU A 117 13.57 -11.82 5.32
CA LEU A 117 14.78 -11.24 4.73
C LEU A 117 14.53 -9.81 4.26
N PHE A 118 13.41 -9.56 3.59
CA PHE A 118 13.10 -8.22 3.10
C PHE A 118 12.79 -7.25 4.25
N ALA A 119 12.20 -7.73 5.33
CA ALA A 119 12.04 -6.96 6.56
C ALA A 119 13.38 -6.55 7.17
N ALA A 120 14.35 -7.47 7.20
CA ALA A 120 15.71 -7.15 7.65
C ALA A 120 16.39 -6.11 6.77
N VAL A 121 16.20 -6.16 5.45
CA VAL A 121 16.69 -5.15 4.51
C VAL A 121 16.06 -3.78 4.77
N ILE A 122 14.74 -3.71 4.94
CA ILE A 122 14.03 -2.46 5.24
C ILE A 122 14.51 -1.89 6.57
N TRP A 123 14.64 -2.73 7.60
CA TRP A 123 15.08 -2.28 8.93
C TRP A 123 16.53 -1.82 8.92
N TYR A 124 17.42 -2.53 8.20
CA TYR A 124 18.79 -2.06 7.98
C TYR A 124 18.81 -0.62 7.44
N LEU A 125 18.04 -0.36 6.38
CA LEU A 125 17.98 0.98 5.77
C LEU A 125 17.36 2.03 6.71
N LYS A 126 16.50 1.61 7.66
CA LYS A 126 15.93 2.47 8.69
C LYS A 126 17.00 2.95 9.68
N ILE A 127 17.91 2.07 10.07
CA ILE A 127 18.94 2.39 11.07
C ILE A 127 20.20 2.97 10.43
N TYR A 128 20.52 2.60 9.21
CA TYR A 128 21.68 3.09 8.49
C TYR A 128 21.55 4.59 8.18
N GLU A 129 22.56 5.40 8.57
CA GLU A 129 22.59 6.86 8.38
C GLU A 129 21.26 7.56 8.73
N ASN A 130 20.66 7.20 9.84
CA ASN A 130 19.36 7.74 10.32
C ASN A 130 18.23 7.61 9.31
N GLY A 131 18.25 6.57 8.48
CA GLY A 131 17.19 6.27 7.53
C GLY A 131 17.26 7.05 6.22
N LYS A 132 18.37 7.71 5.92
CA LYS A 132 18.56 8.50 4.69
C LYS A 132 18.19 7.74 3.42
N PHE A 133 18.45 6.44 3.37
CA PHE A 133 18.18 5.56 2.25
C PHE A 133 16.98 4.63 2.49
N CYS A 134 16.18 4.88 3.51
CA CYS A 134 15.02 4.05 3.83
C CYS A 134 13.86 4.33 2.86
N THR A 135 13.99 3.84 1.64
CA THR A 135 12.98 3.92 0.59
C THR A 135 12.81 2.55 -0.08
N PHE A 136 11.68 2.34 -0.71
CA PHE A 136 11.39 1.08 -1.40
C PHE A 136 12.39 0.77 -2.54
N PRO A 137 12.78 1.73 -3.39
CA PRO A 137 13.82 1.50 -4.39
C PRO A 137 15.15 1.06 -3.79
N HIS A 138 15.65 1.71 -2.75
CA HIS A 138 16.90 1.32 -2.11
C HIS A 138 16.82 -0.08 -1.48
N ALA A 139 15.66 -0.46 -0.95
CA ALA A 139 15.45 -1.82 -0.42
C ALA A 139 15.54 -2.88 -1.53
N ILE A 140 14.99 -2.61 -2.72
CA ILE A 140 15.13 -3.50 -3.89
C ILE A 140 16.59 -3.61 -4.32
N GLU A 141 17.27 -2.48 -4.46
CA GLU A 141 18.68 -2.45 -4.89
C GLU A 141 19.61 -3.16 -3.91
N LEU A 142 19.40 -2.98 -2.59
CA LEU A 142 20.17 -3.68 -1.58
C LEU A 142 19.93 -5.19 -1.61
N LEU A 143 18.67 -5.63 -1.70
CA LEU A 143 18.34 -7.05 -1.78
C LEU A 143 18.95 -7.73 -3.02
N ASN A 144 19.11 -6.99 -4.12
CA ASN A 144 19.66 -7.51 -5.37
C ASN A 144 21.19 -7.66 -5.38
N LYS A 145 21.89 -7.19 -4.34
CA LYS A 145 23.35 -7.38 -4.21
C LYS A 145 23.73 -8.88 -4.19
N PRO A 146 24.98 -9.23 -4.55
CA PRO A 146 25.52 -10.56 -4.31
C PRO A 146 25.38 -10.96 -2.84
N TYR A 147 25.19 -12.24 -2.56
CA TYR A 147 24.94 -12.72 -1.17
C TYR A 147 26.09 -12.36 -0.22
N SER A 148 27.35 -12.44 -0.67
CA SER A 148 28.52 -12.02 0.11
C SER A 148 28.39 -10.57 0.61
N ASP A 149 28.01 -9.68 -0.30
CA ASP A 149 27.89 -8.26 0.01
C ASP A 149 26.64 -7.98 0.87
N LEU A 150 25.49 -8.57 0.47
CA LEU A 150 24.23 -8.42 1.19
C LEU A 150 24.38 -8.85 2.65
N PHE A 151 24.90 -10.05 2.91
CA PHE A 151 25.01 -10.53 4.28
C PHE A 151 26.09 -9.80 5.07
N THR A 152 27.20 -9.41 4.45
CA THR A 152 28.21 -8.57 5.10
C THR A 152 27.63 -7.23 5.55
N ILE A 153 26.82 -6.60 4.70
CA ILE A 153 26.14 -5.35 5.01
C ILE A 153 25.12 -5.56 6.15
N LEU A 154 24.21 -6.52 6.02
CA LEU A 154 23.14 -6.72 6.99
C LEU A 154 23.65 -7.16 8.37
N THR A 155 24.70 -7.97 8.45
CA THR A 155 25.29 -8.43 9.72
C THR A 155 26.13 -7.37 10.44
N SER A 156 26.35 -6.21 9.82
CA SER A 156 27.01 -5.07 10.48
C SER A 156 26.22 -4.51 11.67
N TYR A 157 24.91 -4.83 11.76
CA TYR A 157 24.05 -4.46 12.88
C TYR A 157 23.56 -5.70 13.64
N ARG A 158 23.95 -5.80 14.93
CA ARG A 158 23.66 -6.95 15.80
C ARG A 158 22.16 -7.24 15.95
N GLU A 159 21.33 -6.23 15.95
CA GLU A 159 19.87 -6.40 16.09
C GLU A 159 19.21 -7.17 14.93
N LEU A 160 19.92 -7.36 13.80
CA LEU A 160 19.46 -8.15 12.67
C LEU A 160 19.88 -9.62 12.73
N GLU A 161 20.77 -10.00 13.65
CA GLU A 161 21.32 -11.38 13.71
C GLU A 161 20.23 -12.45 13.75
N ASN A 162 19.21 -12.29 14.59
CA ASN A 162 18.13 -13.27 14.73
C ASN A 162 17.29 -13.41 13.45
N TYR A 163 17.10 -12.33 12.69
CA TYR A 163 16.38 -12.36 11.42
C TYR A 163 17.19 -12.99 10.30
N LEU A 164 18.50 -12.92 10.39
CA LEU A 164 19.43 -13.40 9.38
C LEU A 164 19.94 -14.82 9.64
N SER A 165 19.86 -15.31 10.89
CA SER A 165 20.40 -16.60 11.28
C SER A 165 20.04 -17.75 10.34
N PRO A 166 18.78 -17.98 9.93
CA PRO A 166 18.45 -19.09 9.03
C PRO A 166 19.12 -19.00 7.66
N PHE A 167 19.34 -17.78 7.17
CA PHE A 167 20.01 -17.53 5.88
C PHE A 167 21.52 -17.65 6.01
N MET A 168 22.08 -17.17 7.12
CA MET A 168 23.52 -17.27 7.41
C MET A 168 23.96 -18.70 7.61
N ASP A 169 23.17 -19.52 8.29
CA ASP A 169 23.44 -20.93 8.50
C ASP A 169 23.42 -21.69 7.18
N ALA A 170 22.46 -21.43 6.30
CA ALA A 170 22.41 -22.00 4.95
C ALA A 170 23.62 -21.56 4.10
N TRP A 171 23.98 -20.27 4.17
CA TRP A 171 25.10 -19.72 3.41
C TRP A 171 26.45 -20.28 3.85
N LYS A 172 26.73 -20.27 5.16
CA LYS A 172 27.99 -20.80 5.74
C LYS A 172 28.07 -22.32 5.66
N GLY A 173 26.93 -23.01 5.78
CA GLY A 173 26.82 -24.45 5.69
C GLY A 173 26.89 -25.02 4.27
N GLY A 174 26.98 -24.16 3.24
CA GLY A 174 27.05 -24.56 1.84
C GLY A 174 25.73 -25.03 1.22
N ALA A 175 24.60 -24.85 1.91
CA ALA A 175 23.26 -25.18 1.40
C ALA A 175 22.76 -24.12 0.40
N MET A 176 23.55 -23.85 -0.65
CA MET A 176 23.32 -22.76 -1.60
C MET A 176 22.03 -22.92 -2.39
N GLU A 177 21.64 -24.12 -2.76
CA GLU A 177 20.39 -24.37 -3.49
C GLU A 177 19.16 -23.95 -2.68
N GLN A 178 19.13 -24.31 -1.39
CA GLN A 178 18.07 -23.90 -0.48
C GLN A 178 18.02 -22.38 -0.31
N LEU A 179 19.17 -21.75 -0.08
CA LEU A 179 19.29 -20.30 0.06
C LEU A 179 18.82 -19.58 -1.20
N GLN A 180 19.25 -20.05 -2.37
CA GLN A 180 18.84 -19.50 -3.66
C GLN A 180 17.34 -19.61 -3.86
N GLY A 181 16.73 -20.76 -3.54
CA GLY A 181 15.28 -20.94 -3.64
C GLY A 181 14.49 -19.97 -2.77
N GLN A 182 14.91 -19.76 -1.54
CA GLN A 182 14.29 -18.83 -0.60
C GLN A 182 14.38 -17.38 -1.08
N ILE A 183 15.56 -16.95 -1.49
CA ILE A 183 15.80 -15.55 -1.87
C ILE A 183 15.29 -15.25 -3.29
N ALA A 184 15.38 -16.19 -4.23
CA ALA A 184 14.89 -16.01 -5.59
C ALA A 184 13.38 -15.76 -5.62
N SER A 185 12.62 -16.38 -4.70
CA SER A 185 11.17 -16.16 -4.58
C SER A 185 10.82 -14.70 -4.23
N ALA A 186 11.74 -13.95 -3.61
CA ALA A 186 11.61 -12.51 -3.39
C ALA A 186 12.19 -11.68 -4.54
N LYS A 187 13.43 -11.99 -4.97
CA LYS A 187 14.17 -11.19 -5.96
C LYS A 187 13.46 -11.13 -7.31
N ILE A 188 12.94 -12.27 -7.81
CA ILE A 188 12.32 -12.35 -9.14
C ILE A 188 11.07 -11.45 -9.23
N PRO A 189 10.10 -11.51 -8.32
CA PRO A 189 8.97 -10.59 -8.37
C PRO A 189 9.36 -9.13 -8.17
N LEU A 190 10.28 -8.83 -7.25
CA LEU A 190 10.72 -7.47 -6.96
C LEU A 190 11.48 -6.83 -8.14
N SER A 191 12.21 -7.61 -8.95
CA SER A 191 12.90 -7.09 -10.13
C SER A 191 11.97 -6.45 -11.17
N ARG A 192 10.69 -6.85 -11.19
CA ARG A 192 9.67 -6.26 -12.05
C ARG A 192 9.29 -4.83 -11.67
N LEU A 193 9.68 -4.40 -10.46
CA LEU A 193 9.42 -3.07 -9.92
C LEU A 193 10.58 -2.10 -10.17
N ILE A 194 11.65 -2.54 -10.81
CA ILE A 194 12.78 -1.70 -11.21
C ILE A 194 12.35 -0.84 -12.39
N SER A 195 11.88 0.36 -12.08
CA SER A 195 11.37 1.33 -13.05
C SER A 195 11.81 2.74 -12.65
N PRO A 196 12.35 3.55 -13.56
CA PRO A 196 12.71 4.94 -13.27
C PRO A 196 11.54 5.76 -12.72
N ALA A 197 10.34 5.57 -13.26
CA ALA A 197 9.14 6.28 -12.83
C ALA A 197 8.76 5.92 -11.37
N LEU A 198 8.74 4.62 -11.05
CA LEU A 198 8.44 4.13 -9.71
C LEU A 198 9.52 4.60 -8.71
N TYR A 199 10.80 4.50 -9.09
CA TYR A 199 11.92 4.95 -8.27
C TYR A 199 11.84 6.43 -7.96
N TRP A 200 11.56 7.25 -8.97
CA TRP A 200 11.41 8.69 -8.80
C TRP A 200 10.30 9.05 -7.81
N ILE A 201 9.12 8.45 -7.97
CA ILE A 201 7.95 8.75 -7.14
C ILE A 201 8.16 8.29 -5.69
N MET A 202 8.71 7.09 -5.49
CA MET A 202 8.82 6.48 -4.15
C MET A 202 10.05 6.91 -3.36
N THR A 203 10.90 7.78 -3.90
CA THR A 203 12.06 8.35 -3.19
C THR A 203 11.88 9.79 -2.75
N GLY A 204 10.75 10.42 -3.07
CA GLY A 204 10.50 11.84 -2.71
C GLY A 204 9.58 12.02 -1.53
N ASP A 205 9.48 13.25 -1.05
CA ASP A 205 8.71 13.66 0.13
C ASP A 205 7.96 14.97 -0.14
N ASP A 206 7.16 15.04 -1.22
CA ASP A 206 6.37 16.22 -1.55
C ASP A 206 5.19 16.40 -0.57
N PHE A 207 4.76 15.33 0.08
CA PHE A 207 3.69 15.31 1.09
C PHE A 207 3.80 14.10 2.01
N THR A 208 3.03 14.13 3.10
CA THR A 208 2.94 13.04 4.09
C THR A 208 1.62 12.29 3.98
N LEU A 209 1.62 10.98 4.30
CA LEU A 209 0.45 10.10 4.16
C LEU A 209 -0.60 10.26 5.29
N ASP A 210 -0.40 11.15 6.25
CA ASP A 210 -1.36 11.48 7.30
C ASP A 210 -2.45 12.44 6.78
N ILE A 211 -3.20 12.00 5.78
CA ILE A 211 -4.12 12.83 4.99
C ILE A 211 -5.19 13.55 5.79
N ASN A 212 -5.60 13.01 6.94
CA ASN A 212 -6.58 13.60 7.85
C ASN A 212 -5.94 14.34 9.04
N ASN A 213 -4.73 14.85 8.83
CA ASN A 213 -4.08 15.75 9.79
C ASN A 213 -4.88 17.05 9.93
N PRO A 214 -5.27 17.46 11.15
CA PRO A 214 -6.02 18.71 11.36
C PRO A 214 -5.32 19.98 10.86
N GLU A 215 -4.00 20.00 10.90
CA GLU A 215 -3.23 21.18 10.45
C GLU A 215 -2.98 21.18 8.94
N GLU A 216 -3.03 20.01 8.31
CA GLU A 216 -2.70 19.87 6.90
C GLU A 216 -3.60 18.81 6.23
N PRO A 217 -4.91 19.11 6.07
CA PRO A 217 -5.83 18.17 5.43
C PRO A 217 -5.47 17.94 3.96
N LYS A 218 -5.66 16.72 3.48
CA LYS A 218 -5.31 16.35 2.11
C LYS A 218 -6.41 15.54 1.44
N VAL A 219 -6.53 15.73 0.13
CA VAL A 219 -7.20 14.81 -0.78
C VAL A 219 -6.13 14.11 -1.61
N LEU A 220 -5.99 12.82 -1.41
CA LEU A 220 -5.00 11.98 -2.09
C LEU A 220 -5.70 11.04 -3.07
N CYS A 221 -5.34 11.16 -4.34
CA CYS A 221 -5.75 10.23 -5.39
C CYS A 221 -4.56 9.31 -5.73
N VAL A 222 -4.80 8.02 -5.78
CA VAL A 222 -3.80 7.01 -6.11
C VAL A 222 -4.26 6.25 -7.33
N GLY A 223 -3.60 6.51 -8.45
CA GLY A 223 -3.94 5.96 -9.74
C GLY A 223 -3.36 4.57 -9.97
N ASN A 224 -4.15 3.68 -10.58
CA ASN A 224 -3.68 2.44 -11.14
C ASN A 224 -3.94 2.40 -12.64
N ASN A 225 -3.33 1.42 -13.31
CA ASN A 225 -3.52 1.14 -14.72
C ASN A 225 -3.87 -0.34 -14.87
N PRO A 226 -5.04 -0.68 -15.45
CA PRO A 226 -5.45 -2.06 -15.66
C PRO A 226 -4.43 -2.92 -16.41
N ASP A 227 -3.70 -2.34 -17.37
CA ASP A 227 -2.70 -3.06 -18.17
C ASP A 227 -1.41 -3.37 -17.38
N ARG A 228 -1.15 -2.61 -16.29
CA ARG A 228 0.05 -2.73 -15.43
C ARG A 228 -0.28 -3.09 -13.98
N GLN A 229 -1.51 -3.50 -13.72
CA GLN A 229 -2.02 -3.78 -12.39
C GLN A 229 -1.09 -4.69 -11.56
N ASN A 230 -0.57 -5.76 -12.15
CA ASN A 230 0.29 -6.74 -11.45
C ASN A 230 1.63 -6.13 -10.98
N ILE A 231 2.06 -5.04 -11.59
CA ILE A 231 3.28 -4.33 -11.22
C ILE A 231 2.96 -3.28 -10.14
N TYR A 232 1.97 -2.43 -10.43
CA TYR A 232 1.66 -1.30 -9.56
C TYR A 232 0.99 -1.68 -8.25
N SER A 233 0.20 -2.78 -8.22
CA SER A 233 -0.52 -3.21 -7.01
C SER A 233 0.40 -3.43 -5.80
N CYS A 234 1.64 -3.83 -6.02
CA CYS A 234 2.62 -4.00 -4.94
C CYS A 234 2.97 -2.65 -4.28
N ALA A 235 3.37 -1.66 -5.08
CA ALA A 235 3.69 -0.33 -4.57
C ALA A 235 2.44 0.33 -3.96
N LEU A 236 1.30 0.24 -4.64
CA LEU A 236 0.02 0.79 -4.17
C LEU A 236 -0.47 0.14 -2.88
N GLY A 237 -0.25 -1.18 -2.72
CA GLY A 237 -0.57 -1.89 -1.48
C GLY A 237 0.17 -1.34 -0.27
N LEU A 238 1.42 -0.92 -0.45
CA LEU A 238 2.20 -0.30 0.62
C LEU A 238 1.64 1.08 1.01
N TYR A 239 1.27 1.93 0.05
CA TYR A 239 0.58 3.19 0.34
C TYR A 239 -0.71 2.94 1.10
N ASN A 240 -1.52 1.98 0.65
CA ASN A 240 -2.79 1.64 1.29
C ASN A 240 -2.62 1.19 2.74
N ALA A 241 -1.67 0.32 3.02
CA ALA A 241 -1.39 -0.15 4.38
C ALA A 241 -0.99 1.02 5.31
N ARG A 242 -0.20 1.97 4.80
CA ARG A 242 0.15 3.18 5.55
C ARG A 242 -1.06 4.09 5.79
N ILE A 243 -1.86 4.34 4.78
CA ILE A 243 -3.08 5.15 4.88
C ILE A 243 -4.02 4.59 5.94
N VAL A 244 -4.31 3.28 5.90
CA VAL A 244 -5.19 2.62 6.89
C VAL A 244 -4.72 2.87 8.32
N LYS A 245 -3.42 2.70 8.59
CA LYS A 245 -2.84 2.94 9.91
C LYS A 245 -2.93 4.39 10.35
N MET A 246 -2.77 5.32 9.43
CA MET A 246 -2.66 6.75 9.76
C MET A 246 -4.02 7.41 9.92
N VAL A 247 -5.00 7.06 9.10
CA VAL A 247 -6.33 7.69 9.14
C VAL A 247 -7.20 7.18 10.29
N ASN A 248 -6.98 5.93 10.71
CA ASN A 248 -7.80 5.25 11.70
C ASN A 248 -7.32 5.52 13.13
N ARG A 249 -7.18 6.80 13.49
CA ARG A 249 -6.68 7.25 14.80
C ARG A 249 -7.61 8.29 15.42
N LYS A 250 -7.66 8.33 16.75
CA LYS A 250 -8.38 9.39 17.49
C LYS A 250 -7.75 10.75 17.28
N GLY A 251 -8.56 11.82 17.36
CA GLY A 251 -8.08 13.19 17.23
C GLY A 251 -7.78 13.65 15.81
N ARG A 252 -8.09 12.83 14.80
CA ARG A 252 -7.92 13.17 13.39
C ARG A 252 -9.20 13.78 12.81
N LEU A 253 -9.06 14.46 11.66
CA LEU A 253 -10.22 14.97 10.90
C LEU A 253 -11.08 13.82 10.37
N LYS A 254 -12.33 14.15 10.05
CA LYS A 254 -13.18 13.25 9.28
C LYS A 254 -12.51 12.89 7.96
N CYS A 255 -12.50 11.62 7.65
CA CYS A 255 -11.84 11.10 6.44
C CYS A 255 -12.76 10.20 5.65
N SER A 256 -12.57 10.19 4.36
CA SER A 256 -13.26 9.32 3.41
C SER A 256 -12.24 8.43 2.70
N ILE A 257 -12.49 7.14 2.64
CA ILE A 257 -11.72 6.18 1.86
C ILE A 257 -12.64 5.61 0.78
N LEU A 258 -12.30 5.85 -0.46
CA LEU A 258 -12.96 5.24 -1.62
C LEU A 258 -11.97 4.33 -2.34
N VAL A 259 -12.33 3.08 -2.48
CA VAL A 259 -11.56 2.08 -3.23
C VAL A 259 -12.37 1.61 -4.42
N ASP A 260 -11.99 2.05 -5.61
CA ASP A 260 -12.56 1.59 -6.87
C ASP A 260 -11.95 0.23 -7.23
N GLU A 261 -12.73 -0.83 -7.25
CA GLU A 261 -12.29 -2.19 -7.60
C GLU A 261 -11.32 -2.82 -6.57
N VAL A 262 -11.82 -3.12 -5.36
CA VAL A 262 -11.05 -3.74 -4.25
C VAL A 262 -10.26 -4.99 -4.65
N PRO A 263 -10.79 -5.95 -5.48
CA PRO A 263 -10.04 -7.16 -5.82
C PRO A 263 -8.74 -6.92 -6.60
N THR A 264 -8.51 -5.71 -7.11
CA THR A 264 -7.32 -5.41 -7.92
C THR A 264 -6.03 -5.39 -7.12
N LEU A 265 -6.10 -5.15 -5.81
CA LEU A 265 -4.95 -5.19 -4.91
C LEU A 265 -5.32 -5.74 -3.53
N TYR A 266 -4.34 -6.27 -2.79
CA TYR A 266 -4.55 -6.70 -1.43
C TYR A 266 -4.42 -5.51 -0.47
N PHE A 267 -5.54 -5.14 0.11
CA PHE A 267 -5.66 -4.01 1.04
C PHE A 267 -5.62 -4.53 2.48
N LYS A 268 -4.41 -4.76 3.01
CA LYS A 268 -4.24 -5.32 4.35
C LYS A 268 -4.90 -4.46 5.42
N GLY A 269 -5.65 -5.09 6.32
CA GLY A 269 -6.34 -4.44 7.44
C GLY A 269 -7.63 -3.72 7.04
N LEU A 270 -8.17 -3.99 5.85
CA LEU A 270 -9.43 -3.43 5.39
C LEU A 270 -10.60 -3.83 6.28
N ASP A 271 -10.65 -5.08 6.71
CA ASP A 271 -11.61 -5.63 7.67
C ASP A 271 -11.60 -4.86 9.01
N THR A 272 -10.42 -4.70 9.57
CA THR A 272 -10.19 -3.94 10.82
C THR A 272 -10.55 -2.46 10.65
N LEU A 273 -10.20 -1.87 9.49
CA LEU A 273 -10.60 -0.50 9.18
C LEU A 273 -12.13 -0.35 9.19
N ILE A 274 -12.84 -1.21 8.47
CA ILE A 274 -14.31 -1.14 8.38
C ILE A 274 -14.94 -1.29 9.77
N ALA A 275 -14.45 -2.24 10.57
CA ALA A 275 -14.97 -2.50 11.91
C ALA A 275 -14.78 -1.30 12.86
N THR A 276 -13.72 -0.53 12.73
CA THR A 276 -13.34 0.56 13.66
C THR A 276 -13.51 1.96 13.08
N ALA A 277 -13.76 2.08 11.79
CA ALA A 277 -13.81 3.34 11.04
C ALA A 277 -14.80 4.35 11.64
N ARG A 278 -15.99 3.88 12.07
CA ARG A 278 -17.04 4.73 12.64
C ARG A 278 -16.57 5.50 13.88
N SER A 279 -15.85 4.85 14.78
CA SER A 279 -15.35 5.47 16.01
C SER A 279 -14.28 6.53 15.74
N ASN A 280 -13.56 6.40 14.64
CA ASN A 280 -12.51 7.31 14.20
C ASN A 280 -12.96 8.30 13.10
N LYS A 281 -14.28 8.37 12.84
CA LYS A 281 -14.89 9.27 11.85
C LYS A 281 -14.36 9.06 10.42
N VAL A 282 -14.11 7.79 10.05
CA VAL A 282 -13.70 7.38 8.70
C VAL A 282 -14.90 6.77 7.99
N ALA A 283 -15.26 7.33 6.83
CA ALA A 283 -16.26 6.76 5.94
C ALA A 283 -15.56 5.90 4.88
N VAL A 284 -16.02 4.67 4.68
CA VAL A 284 -15.41 3.72 3.74
C VAL A 284 -16.41 3.36 2.65
N CYS A 285 -15.99 3.47 1.40
CA CYS A 285 -16.75 3.08 0.22
C CYS A 285 -15.90 2.13 -0.63
N LEU A 286 -16.41 0.94 -0.89
CA LEU A 286 -15.68 -0.13 -1.57
C LEU A 286 -16.42 -0.53 -2.85
N GLY A 287 -15.72 -0.52 -3.97
CA GLY A 287 -16.19 -1.04 -5.25
C GLY A 287 -15.68 -2.44 -5.51
N ALA A 288 -16.59 -3.30 -5.96
CA ALA A 288 -16.25 -4.62 -6.49
C ALA A 288 -17.32 -5.02 -7.50
N GLN A 289 -16.91 -5.68 -8.57
CA GLN A 289 -17.87 -6.15 -9.59
C GLN A 289 -18.58 -7.42 -9.18
N ASP A 290 -17.87 -8.29 -8.47
CA ASP A 290 -18.37 -9.57 -8.03
C ASP A 290 -17.69 -10.02 -6.73
N PHE A 291 -18.49 -10.49 -5.78
CA PHE A 291 -17.99 -10.98 -4.50
C PHE A 291 -17.09 -12.22 -4.66
N SER A 292 -17.27 -13.02 -5.68
CA SER A 292 -16.39 -14.16 -5.97
C SER A 292 -14.95 -13.76 -6.25
N GLN A 293 -14.72 -12.57 -6.81
CA GLN A 293 -13.38 -12.02 -7.00
C GLN A 293 -12.72 -11.67 -5.67
N LEU A 294 -13.50 -11.14 -4.73
CA LEU A 294 -13.02 -10.85 -3.39
C LEU A 294 -12.60 -12.14 -2.65
N ILE A 295 -13.43 -13.20 -2.74
CA ILE A 295 -13.10 -14.52 -2.18
C ILE A 295 -11.81 -15.06 -2.79
N ARG A 296 -11.66 -14.98 -4.12
CA ARG A 296 -10.46 -15.45 -4.82
C ARG A 296 -9.19 -14.73 -4.33
N ASP A 297 -9.24 -13.41 -4.17
CA ASP A 297 -8.06 -12.56 -3.97
C ASP A 297 -7.74 -12.30 -2.48
N TYR A 298 -8.73 -12.41 -1.58
CA TYR A 298 -8.57 -12.23 -0.13
C TYR A 298 -8.71 -13.54 0.68
N GLY A 299 -9.25 -14.58 0.06
CA GLY A 299 -9.66 -15.81 0.74
C GLY A 299 -11.06 -15.72 1.32
N ASP A 300 -11.71 -16.88 1.52
CA ASP A 300 -13.13 -16.95 1.94
C ASP A 300 -13.37 -16.28 3.31
N LYS A 301 -12.47 -16.50 4.26
CA LYS A 301 -12.63 -15.95 5.62
C LYS A 301 -12.60 -14.42 5.64
N GLU A 302 -11.60 -13.81 5.06
CA GLU A 302 -11.44 -12.36 5.05
C GLU A 302 -12.51 -11.67 4.21
N ALA A 303 -12.84 -12.24 3.04
CA ALA A 303 -13.92 -11.74 2.19
C ALA A 303 -15.27 -11.73 2.91
N ARG A 304 -15.62 -12.79 3.67
CA ARG A 304 -16.85 -12.84 4.45
C ARG A 304 -16.87 -11.86 5.63
N VAL A 305 -15.73 -11.64 6.28
CA VAL A 305 -15.62 -10.61 7.34
C VAL A 305 -15.90 -9.24 6.74
N ILE A 306 -15.28 -8.91 5.61
CA ILE A 306 -15.52 -7.64 4.90
C ILE A 306 -17.01 -7.52 4.55
N GLN A 307 -17.63 -8.53 3.95
CA GLN A 307 -19.03 -8.52 3.55
C GLN A 307 -20.00 -8.32 4.75
N ASN A 308 -19.75 -9.03 5.86
CA ASN A 308 -20.62 -8.98 7.03
C ASN A 308 -20.47 -7.69 7.84
N THR A 309 -19.35 -6.98 7.67
CA THR A 309 -19.07 -5.72 8.40
C THR A 309 -19.57 -4.50 7.65
N ILE A 310 -19.83 -4.61 6.34
CA ILE A 310 -20.37 -3.53 5.51
C ILE A 310 -21.84 -3.29 5.89
N GLY A 311 -22.16 -2.02 6.22
CA GLY A 311 -23.51 -1.65 6.65
C GLY A 311 -24.51 -1.45 5.50
N THR A 312 -24.05 -1.11 4.29
CA THR A 312 -24.92 -0.85 3.13
C THR A 312 -24.28 -1.42 1.88
N VAL A 313 -25.04 -2.19 1.12
CA VAL A 313 -24.64 -2.73 -0.17
C VAL A 313 -25.56 -2.17 -1.26
N SER A 314 -24.99 -1.60 -2.33
CA SER A 314 -25.71 -1.17 -3.53
C SER A 314 -25.34 -2.10 -4.69
N TYR A 315 -26.33 -2.60 -5.44
CA TYR A 315 -26.16 -3.54 -6.56
C TYR A 315 -26.44 -2.89 -7.91
#